data_2e8812bed96782450f5cc7b223e41323
#
_entry.id   2e8812bed96782450f5cc7b223e41323
#
_cell.length_a   1.000
_cell.length_b   1.000
_cell.length_c   1.000
_cell.angle_alpha   90.00
_cell.angle_beta   90.00
_cell.angle_gamma   90.00
#
_symmetry.space_group_name_H-M   'P 1'
#
loop_
_entity.id
_entity.type
_entity.pdbx_description
1 polymer ?
#
loop_
_entity_poly.entity_id
_entity_poly.type
_entity_poly.pdbx_seq_one_letter_code
_entity_poly.pdbx_strand_id
1 'polypeptide(L)'
;MAALLVIFLGAACLLAARSPAAEIDLATLSCDKYENEIVGSPDGGQTSSDPVPKGPVAAPAAPPRPDAINTVMWLFGFSVAKAGEHVMYGEALASFGFALDAECRNEPGATLLHAVTSVRPNRDKPMDLSALNCGTFESRHADSVRTDPDSARTIMMWLFGYAVGLSGSHVFDPDGVERFAAGLKAECASNPNDSLFDVLSALSRPGKR
;
A
#
# COMPACT_ATOMS: atom_id res chain seq x y z
N MET A 1 23.26 62.96 7.48
CA MET A 1 22.86 61.87 8.38
C MET A 1 21.50 61.41 7.95
N ALA A 2 21.41 60.34 7.18
CA ALA A 2 20.15 59.77 6.70
C ALA A 2 20.04 58.37 7.28
N ALA A 3 19.02 58.14 8.12
CA ALA A 3 18.74 56.88 8.76
C ALA A 3 17.99 55.97 7.77
N LEU A 4 18.61 54.85 7.40
CA LEU A 4 17.99 53.78 6.61
C LEU A 4 17.16 52.90 7.55
N LEU A 5 15.84 52.99 7.44
CA LEU A 5 14.88 52.11 8.11
C LEU A 5 14.73 50.84 7.29
N VAL A 6 15.36 49.75 7.73
CA VAL A 6 15.21 48.41 7.13
C VAL A 6 13.97 47.78 7.69
N ILE A 7 12.91 47.72 6.90
CA ILE A 7 11.68 46.96 7.23
C ILE A 7 11.91 45.50 6.90
N PHE A 8 12.14 44.69 7.92
CA PHE A 8 12.08 43.22 7.83
C PHE A 8 10.61 42.78 7.69
N LEU A 9 10.14 42.57 6.48
CA LEU A 9 8.91 41.82 6.25
C LEU A 9 9.21 40.33 6.51
N GLY A 10 8.86 39.89 7.70
CA GLY A 10 8.85 38.47 8.05
C GLY A 10 7.82 37.74 7.20
N ALA A 11 8.28 37.00 6.20
CA ALA A 11 7.48 36.01 5.51
C ALA A 11 7.22 34.86 6.50
N ALA A 12 6.09 34.92 7.21
CA ALA A 12 5.55 33.78 7.93
C ALA A 12 5.15 32.71 6.90
N CYS A 13 6.06 31.77 6.60
CA CYS A 13 5.73 30.51 5.95
C CYS A 13 4.70 29.81 6.83
N LEU A 14 3.43 29.89 6.46
CA LEU A 14 2.38 28.99 6.92
C LEU A 14 2.76 27.60 6.45
N LEU A 15 3.57 26.89 7.25
CA LEU A 15 3.69 25.45 7.18
C LEU A 15 2.30 24.91 7.51
N ALA A 16 1.50 24.67 6.49
CA ALA A 16 0.28 23.89 6.62
C ALA A 16 0.72 22.54 7.22
N ALA A 17 0.52 22.39 8.53
CA ALA A 17 0.74 21.14 9.21
C ALA A 17 -0.20 20.12 8.53
N ARG A 18 0.36 19.27 7.65
CA ARG A 18 -0.33 18.09 7.17
C ARG A 18 -0.68 17.30 8.42
N SER A 19 -1.98 17.12 8.69
CA SER A 19 -2.39 16.16 9.70
C SER A 19 -1.76 14.82 9.31
N PRO A 20 -1.02 14.16 10.20
CA PRO A 20 -0.47 12.84 9.90
C PRO A 20 -1.62 11.94 9.47
N ALA A 21 -1.45 11.22 8.38
CA ALA A 21 -2.43 10.23 7.98
C ALA A 21 -2.53 9.20 9.11
N ALA A 22 -3.77 8.83 9.48
CA ALA A 22 -3.97 7.91 10.60
C ALA A 22 -3.33 6.55 10.28
N GLU A 23 -2.55 6.02 11.20
CA GLU A 23 -2.06 4.66 11.14
C GLU A 23 -3.23 3.68 11.16
N ILE A 24 -3.16 2.64 10.37
CA ILE A 24 -4.16 1.58 10.28
C ILE A 24 -3.59 0.30 10.88
N ASP A 25 -4.14 -0.13 12.00
CA ASP A 25 -3.79 -1.39 12.64
C ASP A 25 -4.73 -2.51 12.15
N LEU A 26 -4.19 -3.44 11.35
CA LEU A 26 -4.95 -4.56 10.78
C LEU A 26 -5.53 -5.51 11.85
N ALA A 27 -4.93 -5.58 13.04
CA ALA A 27 -5.41 -6.44 14.12
C ALA A 27 -6.66 -5.87 14.82
N THR A 28 -6.91 -4.58 14.68
CA THR A 28 -8.06 -3.89 15.29
C THR A 28 -9.08 -3.40 14.29
N LEU A 29 -8.68 -3.25 13.02
CA LEU A 29 -9.60 -2.86 11.95
C LEU A 29 -10.46 -4.06 11.54
N SER A 30 -11.80 -3.92 11.65
CA SER A 30 -12.74 -4.93 11.15
C SER A 30 -12.93 -4.83 9.64
N CYS A 31 -13.31 -5.95 9.02
CA CYS A 31 -13.66 -6.02 7.60
C CYS A 31 -14.74 -5.00 7.22
N ASP A 32 -15.78 -4.86 8.03
CA ASP A 32 -16.85 -3.88 7.81
C ASP A 32 -16.33 -2.44 7.73
N LYS A 33 -15.44 -2.05 8.64
CA LYS A 33 -14.80 -0.73 8.59
C LYS A 33 -13.89 -0.56 7.39
N TYR A 34 -13.14 -1.60 7.03
CA TYR A 34 -12.28 -1.57 5.85
C TYR A 34 -13.09 -1.29 4.57
N GLU A 35 -14.20 -1.99 4.37
CA GLU A 35 -15.05 -1.81 3.21
C GLU A 35 -15.68 -0.41 3.17
N ASN A 36 -16.17 0.09 4.32
CA ASN A 36 -16.87 1.37 4.38
C ASN A 36 -15.93 2.58 4.35
N GLU A 37 -14.78 2.53 5.03
CA GLU A 37 -13.91 3.69 5.24
C GLU A 37 -12.77 3.77 4.21
N ILE A 38 -12.24 2.62 3.78
CA ILE A 38 -11.04 2.56 2.93
C ILE A 38 -11.40 2.27 1.48
N VAL A 39 -12.15 1.21 1.22
CA VAL A 39 -12.55 0.85 -0.15
C VAL A 39 -13.63 1.82 -0.64
N GLY A 40 -14.50 2.27 0.26
CA GLY A 40 -15.63 3.12 -0.06
C GLY A 40 -16.65 2.35 -0.89
N SER A 41 -17.62 1.71 -0.24
CA SER A 41 -18.68 1.04 -0.96
C SER A 41 -19.31 1.99 -1.99
N PRO A 42 -19.45 1.60 -3.27
CA PRO A 42 -20.13 2.44 -4.28
C PRO A 42 -21.58 2.77 -3.89
N ASP A 43 -22.14 2.00 -2.98
CA ASP A 43 -23.47 2.18 -2.42
C ASP A 43 -23.41 2.84 -1.04
N GLY A 44 -22.86 4.08 -0.97
CA GLY A 44 -22.74 4.84 0.28
C GLY A 44 -23.98 4.71 1.16
N GLY A 45 -23.95 3.76 2.10
CA GLY A 45 -24.81 3.75 3.27
C GLY A 45 -26.33 3.64 3.04
N GLN A 46 -26.79 2.86 2.09
CA GLN A 46 -28.20 2.44 2.09
C GLN A 46 -28.37 1.07 2.74
N THR A 47 -28.40 1.07 4.08
CA THR A 47 -29.16 0.04 4.81
C THR A 47 -30.66 0.27 4.55
N SER A 48 -31.08 0.22 3.29
CA SER A 48 -32.50 0.25 3.00
C SER A 48 -32.97 -1.19 2.89
N SER A 49 -33.77 -1.56 3.91
CA SER A 49 -34.62 -2.75 3.91
C SER A 49 -35.73 -2.65 2.84
N ASP A 50 -35.57 -1.79 1.85
CA ASP A 50 -36.55 -1.60 0.79
C ASP A 50 -36.32 -2.64 -0.31
N PRO A 51 -37.40 -3.25 -0.84
CA PRO A 51 -37.33 -4.25 -1.88
C PRO A 51 -36.70 -3.66 -3.14
N VAL A 52 -35.62 -4.29 -3.61
CA VAL A 52 -34.87 -3.94 -4.82
C VAL A 52 -35.82 -3.60 -5.96
N PRO A 53 -35.85 -2.34 -6.45
CA PRO A 53 -36.65 -2.01 -7.62
C PRO A 53 -36.08 -2.77 -8.83
N LYS A 54 -36.93 -3.52 -9.52
CA LYS A 54 -36.64 -4.13 -10.82
C LYS A 54 -36.47 -3.00 -11.86
N GLY A 55 -35.33 -2.32 -11.86
CA GLY A 55 -34.99 -1.27 -12.79
C GLY A 55 -33.82 -1.66 -13.71
N PRO A 56 -33.58 -0.93 -14.80
CA PRO A 56 -32.62 -1.30 -15.82
C PRO A 56 -31.19 -1.31 -15.29
N VAL A 57 -30.41 -2.24 -15.84
CA VAL A 57 -28.98 -2.52 -15.66
C VAL A 57 -28.21 -1.44 -14.87
N ALA A 58 -27.69 -1.84 -13.71
CA ALA A 58 -26.86 -0.98 -12.86
C ALA A 58 -25.77 -0.28 -13.68
N ALA A 59 -25.62 1.02 -13.48
CA ALA A 59 -24.52 1.77 -14.03
C ALA A 59 -23.17 1.06 -13.67
N PRO A 60 -22.18 1.05 -14.58
CA PRO A 60 -20.89 0.46 -14.27
C PRO A 60 -20.35 1.07 -12.97
N ALA A 61 -19.88 0.20 -12.07
CA ALA A 61 -19.33 0.62 -10.79
C ALA A 61 -18.26 1.71 -11.01
N ALA A 62 -18.30 2.75 -10.18
CA ALA A 62 -17.27 3.79 -10.25
C ALA A 62 -15.88 3.15 -10.08
N PRO A 63 -14.86 3.64 -10.81
CA PRO A 63 -13.51 3.11 -10.66
C PRO A 63 -13.05 3.27 -9.19
N PRO A 64 -12.32 2.27 -8.64
CA PRO A 64 -11.82 2.34 -7.29
C PRO A 64 -10.95 3.59 -7.09
N ARG A 65 -10.99 4.18 -5.90
CA ARG A 65 -10.18 5.35 -5.57
C ARG A 65 -8.69 4.97 -5.65
N PRO A 66 -7.80 5.85 -6.12
CA PRO A 66 -6.36 5.58 -6.17
C PRO A 66 -5.78 5.13 -4.82
N ASP A 67 -6.28 5.69 -3.71
CA ASP A 67 -5.86 5.32 -2.36
C ASP A 67 -6.29 3.90 -1.99
N ALA A 68 -7.48 3.47 -2.44
CA ALA A 68 -7.94 2.10 -2.22
C ALA A 68 -7.05 1.08 -2.96
N ILE A 69 -6.66 1.37 -4.22
CA ILE A 69 -5.75 0.51 -4.99
C ILE A 69 -4.41 0.38 -4.27
N ASN A 70 -3.84 1.49 -3.80
CA ASN A 70 -2.58 1.48 -3.07
C ASN A 70 -2.68 0.67 -1.76
N THR A 71 -3.78 0.81 -1.03
CA THR A 71 -4.03 0.03 0.19
C THR A 71 -4.14 -1.46 -0.12
N VAL A 72 -4.89 -1.86 -1.15
CA VAL A 72 -5.01 -3.26 -1.56
C VAL A 72 -3.64 -3.83 -1.99
N MET A 73 -2.82 -3.03 -2.70
CA MET A 73 -1.46 -3.45 -3.06
C MET A 73 -0.57 -3.67 -1.84
N TRP A 74 -0.66 -2.79 -0.85
CA TRP A 74 0.07 -2.95 0.40
C TRP A 74 -0.37 -4.22 1.14
N LEU A 75 -1.69 -4.46 1.27
CA LEU A 75 -2.26 -5.66 1.88
C LEU A 75 -1.82 -6.93 1.15
N PHE A 76 -1.72 -6.86 -0.18
CA PHE A 76 -1.26 -7.99 -0.98
C PHE A 76 0.21 -8.32 -0.70
N GLY A 77 1.12 -7.34 -0.71
CA GLY A 77 2.52 -7.56 -0.34
C GLY A 77 2.65 -8.13 1.08
N PHE A 78 1.91 -7.58 2.03
CA PHE A 78 1.83 -8.07 3.40
C PHE A 78 1.39 -9.55 3.47
N SER A 79 0.32 -9.93 2.76
CA SER A 79 -0.19 -11.30 2.70
C SER A 79 0.87 -12.30 2.18
N VAL A 80 1.58 -11.93 1.10
CA VAL A 80 2.64 -12.76 0.52
C VAL A 80 3.79 -12.98 1.51
N ALA A 81 4.22 -11.93 2.21
CA ALA A 81 5.25 -12.04 3.24
C ALA A 81 4.81 -12.93 4.42
N LYS A 82 3.56 -12.79 4.87
CA LYS A 82 2.99 -13.63 5.93
C LYS A 82 2.84 -15.09 5.53
N ALA A 83 2.66 -15.36 4.23
CA ALA A 83 2.68 -16.71 3.69
C ALA A 83 4.10 -17.33 3.60
N GLY A 84 5.15 -16.54 3.87
CA GLY A 84 6.55 -16.95 3.73
C GLY A 84 6.99 -17.13 2.28
N GLU A 85 6.29 -16.49 1.34
CA GLU A 85 6.62 -16.52 -0.08
C GLU A 85 7.56 -15.36 -0.44
N HIS A 86 8.50 -15.59 -1.37
CA HIS A 86 9.49 -14.59 -1.79
C HIS A 86 9.24 -14.16 -3.24
N VAL A 87 7.98 -14.06 -3.62
CA VAL A 87 7.57 -13.82 -5.00
C VAL A 87 6.58 -12.65 -5.08
N MET A 88 6.65 -11.88 -6.15
CA MET A 88 5.66 -10.88 -6.51
C MET A 88 4.83 -11.40 -7.69
N TYR A 89 3.51 -11.30 -7.58
CA TYR A 89 2.57 -11.73 -8.59
C TYR A 89 1.96 -10.51 -9.30
N GLY A 90 2.47 -10.18 -10.48
CA GLY A 90 2.08 -8.94 -11.18
C GLY A 90 0.61 -8.89 -11.62
N GLU A 91 0.03 -10.03 -11.97
CA GLU A 91 -1.35 -10.11 -12.50
C GLU A 91 -2.39 -10.51 -11.42
N ALA A 92 -1.95 -10.76 -10.17
CA ALA A 92 -2.81 -11.30 -9.11
C ALA A 92 -3.54 -10.24 -8.29
N LEU A 93 -3.25 -8.94 -8.49
CA LEU A 93 -3.85 -7.88 -7.67
C LEU A 93 -5.38 -7.91 -7.69
N ALA A 94 -5.98 -7.98 -8.88
CA ALA A 94 -7.44 -7.98 -8.98
C ALA A 94 -8.05 -9.22 -8.31
N SER A 95 -7.45 -10.41 -8.52
CA SER A 95 -7.92 -11.64 -7.88
C SER A 95 -7.76 -11.61 -6.36
N PHE A 96 -6.67 -11.01 -5.86
CA PHE A 96 -6.47 -10.81 -4.43
C PHE A 96 -7.52 -9.86 -3.84
N GLY A 97 -7.77 -8.73 -4.49
CA GLY A 97 -8.77 -7.75 -4.06
C GLY A 97 -10.18 -8.38 -4.00
N PHE A 98 -10.58 -9.11 -5.05
CA PHE A 98 -11.88 -9.80 -5.06
C PHE A 98 -11.98 -10.89 -3.97
N ALA A 99 -10.91 -11.63 -3.72
CA ALA A 99 -10.90 -12.66 -2.69
C ALA A 99 -10.95 -12.05 -1.28
N LEU A 100 -10.25 -10.94 -1.04
CA LEU A 100 -10.30 -10.21 0.22
C LEU A 100 -11.69 -9.63 0.49
N ASP A 101 -12.29 -9.01 -0.52
CA ASP A 101 -13.66 -8.49 -0.48
C ASP A 101 -14.70 -9.61 -0.20
N ALA A 102 -14.54 -10.78 -0.83
CA ALA A 102 -15.38 -11.94 -0.55
C ALA A 102 -15.22 -12.45 0.89
N GLU A 103 -13.99 -12.52 1.40
CA GLU A 103 -13.71 -12.93 2.77
C GLU A 103 -14.32 -11.95 3.77
N CYS A 104 -14.14 -10.64 3.54
CA CYS A 104 -14.70 -9.60 4.39
C CYS A 104 -16.23 -9.59 4.40
N ARG A 105 -16.87 -9.85 3.26
CA ARG A 105 -18.35 -9.99 3.22
C ARG A 105 -18.87 -11.22 3.95
N ASN A 106 -18.12 -12.32 3.92
CA ASN A 106 -18.50 -13.54 4.65
C ASN A 106 -18.36 -13.38 6.16
N GLU A 107 -17.35 -12.64 6.61
CA GLU A 107 -17.04 -12.43 8.03
C GLU A 107 -16.82 -10.94 8.36
N PRO A 108 -17.85 -10.08 8.29
CA PRO A 108 -17.70 -8.61 8.44
C PRO A 108 -17.15 -8.19 9.81
N GLY A 109 -17.35 -9.00 10.85
CA GLY A 109 -16.80 -8.79 12.19
C GLY A 109 -15.36 -9.28 12.37
N ALA A 110 -14.80 -10.02 11.42
CA ALA A 110 -13.41 -10.46 11.48
C ALA A 110 -12.45 -9.28 11.39
N THR A 111 -11.24 -9.44 11.94
CA THR A 111 -10.19 -8.44 11.76
C THR A 111 -9.64 -8.50 10.33
N LEU A 112 -9.25 -7.36 9.79
CA LEU A 112 -8.63 -7.31 8.47
C LEU A 112 -7.33 -8.15 8.43
N LEU A 113 -6.59 -8.24 9.54
CA LEU A 113 -5.43 -9.13 9.67
C LEU A 113 -5.81 -10.59 9.39
N HIS A 114 -6.93 -11.07 9.98
CA HIS A 114 -7.43 -12.42 9.73
C HIS A 114 -7.77 -12.61 8.26
N ALA A 115 -8.59 -11.75 7.68
CA ALA A 115 -9.00 -11.84 6.28
C ALA A 115 -7.80 -11.86 5.32
N VAL A 116 -6.87 -10.92 5.46
CA VAL A 116 -5.67 -10.80 4.61
C VAL A 116 -4.77 -12.05 4.69
N THR A 117 -4.65 -12.65 5.87
CA THR A 117 -3.81 -13.85 6.04
C THR A 117 -4.51 -15.14 5.60
N SER A 118 -5.83 -15.14 5.49
CA SER A 118 -6.62 -16.27 4.99
C SER A 118 -6.64 -16.34 3.46
N VAL A 119 -6.62 -15.18 2.78
CA VAL A 119 -6.65 -15.11 1.30
C VAL A 119 -5.33 -15.61 0.71
N ARG A 120 -5.45 -16.46 -0.32
CA ARG A 120 -4.30 -16.90 -1.13
C ARG A 120 -4.36 -16.25 -2.49
N PRO A 121 -3.29 -15.54 -2.91
CA PRO A 121 -3.24 -14.95 -4.24
C PRO A 121 -3.20 -16.02 -5.33
N ASN A 122 -3.70 -15.68 -6.51
CA ASN A 122 -3.45 -16.50 -7.71
C ASN A 122 -1.93 -16.53 -7.99
N ARG A 123 -1.38 -17.71 -8.26
CA ARG A 123 0.06 -17.95 -8.36
C ARG A 123 0.61 -17.90 -9.80
N ASP A 124 -0.10 -17.27 -10.71
CA ASP A 124 0.34 -17.17 -12.09
C ASP A 124 1.52 -16.19 -12.23
N LYS A 125 2.54 -16.60 -12.98
CA LYS A 125 3.72 -15.83 -13.37
C LYS A 125 4.43 -15.09 -12.20
N PRO A 126 4.96 -15.82 -11.22
CA PRO A 126 5.68 -15.22 -10.11
C PRO A 126 6.99 -14.59 -10.58
N MET A 127 7.32 -13.43 -10.02
CA MET A 127 8.66 -12.84 -10.09
C MET A 127 9.37 -13.10 -8.75
N ASP A 128 10.44 -13.88 -8.79
CA ASP A 128 11.23 -14.23 -7.60
C ASP A 128 12.08 -13.03 -7.15
N LEU A 129 11.82 -12.54 -5.94
CA LEU A 129 12.54 -11.42 -5.33
C LEU A 129 13.99 -11.77 -4.99
N SER A 130 14.28 -13.06 -4.75
CA SER A 130 15.64 -13.53 -4.48
C SER A 130 16.50 -13.60 -5.73
N ALA A 131 15.88 -13.75 -6.90
CA ALA A 131 16.53 -13.73 -8.19
C ALA A 131 16.71 -12.32 -8.79
N LEU A 132 16.00 -11.33 -8.25
CA LEU A 132 16.06 -9.93 -8.70
C LEU A 132 17.08 -9.16 -7.88
N ASN A 133 18.19 -8.72 -8.49
CA ASN A 133 19.15 -7.88 -7.80
C ASN A 133 18.74 -6.40 -7.78
N CYS A 134 19.26 -5.67 -6.79
CA CYS A 134 18.98 -4.27 -6.55
C CYS A 134 19.27 -3.36 -7.76
N GLY A 135 20.39 -3.54 -8.44
CA GLY A 135 20.74 -2.71 -9.60
C GLY A 135 19.75 -2.86 -10.76
N THR A 136 19.27 -4.09 -11.00
CA THR A 136 18.24 -4.35 -12.01
C THR A 136 16.89 -3.77 -11.57
N PHE A 137 16.53 -3.90 -10.29
CA PHE A 137 15.30 -3.32 -9.75
C PHE A 137 15.30 -1.81 -9.89
N GLU A 138 16.35 -1.12 -9.41
CA GLU A 138 16.47 0.34 -9.47
C GLU A 138 16.38 0.88 -10.91
N SER A 139 17.07 0.23 -11.86
CA SER A 139 16.99 0.62 -13.26
C SER A 139 15.57 0.52 -13.82
N ARG A 140 14.89 -0.60 -13.58
CA ARG A 140 13.51 -0.83 -14.04
C ARG A 140 12.53 0.12 -13.36
N HIS A 141 12.70 0.33 -12.04
CA HIS A 141 11.83 1.23 -11.28
C HIS A 141 12.00 2.69 -11.74
N ALA A 142 13.23 3.15 -11.99
CA ALA A 142 13.48 4.48 -12.52
C ALA A 142 12.86 4.67 -13.93
N ASP A 143 12.86 3.64 -14.76
CA ASP A 143 12.17 3.67 -16.05
C ASP A 143 10.64 3.73 -15.86
N SER A 144 10.09 2.95 -14.95
CA SER A 144 8.65 2.98 -14.62
C SER A 144 8.23 4.34 -14.08
N VAL A 145 9.00 4.96 -13.19
CA VAL A 145 8.69 6.31 -12.68
C VAL A 145 8.56 7.34 -13.81
N ARG A 146 9.33 7.20 -14.90
CA ARG A 146 9.28 8.12 -16.04
C ARG A 146 8.14 7.82 -17.01
N THR A 147 7.78 6.56 -17.20
CA THR A 147 6.83 6.12 -18.24
C THR A 147 5.44 5.84 -17.69
N ASP A 148 5.35 5.37 -16.45
CA ASP A 148 4.11 5.00 -15.76
C ASP A 148 4.29 5.17 -14.23
N PRO A 149 4.19 6.41 -13.72
CA PRO A 149 4.41 6.71 -12.31
C PRO A 149 3.40 6.02 -11.37
N ASP A 150 2.18 5.75 -11.86
CA ASP A 150 1.16 5.07 -11.06
C ASP A 150 1.53 3.60 -10.82
N SER A 151 1.98 2.89 -11.85
CA SER A 151 2.50 1.53 -11.70
C SER A 151 3.75 1.49 -10.83
N ALA A 152 4.66 2.46 -10.95
CA ALA A 152 5.83 2.55 -10.10
C ALA A 152 5.45 2.71 -8.61
N ARG A 153 4.49 3.58 -8.32
CA ARG A 153 3.94 3.77 -6.96
C ARG A 153 3.29 2.49 -6.43
N THR A 154 2.52 1.82 -7.26
CA THR A 154 1.83 0.58 -6.93
C THR A 154 2.83 -0.52 -6.53
N ILE A 155 3.91 -0.68 -7.28
CA ILE A 155 5.01 -1.61 -6.96
C ILE A 155 5.64 -1.25 -5.61
N MET A 156 5.91 0.04 -5.37
CA MET A 156 6.51 0.49 -4.12
C MET A 156 5.59 0.21 -2.92
N MET A 157 4.28 0.40 -3.07
CA MET A 157 3.30 0.05 -2.03
C MET A 157 3.30 -1.44 -1.73
N TRP A 158 3.39 -2.28 -2.75
CA TRP A 158 3.50 -3.73 -2.57
C TRP A 158 4.77 -4.11 -1.79
N LEU A 159 5.94 -3.57 -2.18
CA LEU A 159 7.21 -3.83 -1.50
C LEU A 159 7.20 -3.34 -0.05
N PHE A 160 6.55 -2.21 0.21
CA PHE A 160 6.38 -1.71 1.57
C PHE A 160 5.52 -2.64 2.42
N GLY A 161 4.38 -3.10 1.90
CA GLY A 161 3.54 -4.10 2.58
C GLY A 161 4.29 -5.39 2.86
N TYR A 162 5.07 -5.86 1.88
CA TYR A 162 5.92 -7.03 2.02
C TYR A 162 6.96 -6.87 3.15
N ALA A 163 7.67 -5.75 3.20
CA ALA A 163 8.65 -5.47 4.25
C ALA A 163 7.99 -5.37 5.64
N VAL A 164 6.80 -4.78 5.74
CA VAL A 164 6.02 -4.74 6.99
C VAL A 164 5.61 -6.14 7.42
N GLY A 165 5.14 -6.98 6.50
CA GLY A 165 4.81 -8.38 6.77
C GLY A 165 6.00 -9.19 7.29
N LEU A 166 7.21 -9.01 6.71
CA LEU A 166 8.47 -9.61 7.19
C LEU A 166 8.85 -9.14 8.59
N SER A 167 8.61 -7.87 8.93
CA SER A 167 8.97 -7.31 10.24
C SER A 167 8.14 -7.84 11.40
N GLY A 168 7.05 -8.54 11.11
CA GLY A 168 6.08 -8.98 12.11
C GLY A 168 5.10 -7.87 12.56
N SER A 169 5.26 -6.64 12.08
CA SER A 169 4.27 -5.57 12.28
C SER A 169 2.99 -5.88 11.51
N HIS A 170 1.88 -5.30 11.93
CA HIS A 170 0.58 -5.34 11.25
C HIS A 170 -0.03 -3.94 11.16
N VAL A 171 0.82 -2.91 11.29
CA VAL A 171 0.42 -1.51 11.20
C VAL A 171 0.81 -0.95 9.84
N PHE A 172 -0.17 -0.40 9.13
CA PHE A 172 0.04 0.40 7.94
C PHE A 172 0.21 1.87 8.32
N ASP A 173 1.39 2.41 8.04
CA ASP A 173 1.73 3.82 8.19
C ASP A 173 1.82 4.43 6.79
N PRO A 174 0.84 5.21 6.34
CA PRO A 174 0.87 5.83 5.01
C PRO A 174 2.07 6.75 4.78
N ASP A 175 2.56 7.42 5.83
CA ASP A 175 3.74 8.28 5.76
C ASP A 175 5.05 7.47 5.75
N GLY A 176 4.98 6.20 6.12
CA GLY A 176 6.09 5.25 6.12
C GLY A 176 6.59 4.88 4.73
N VAL A 177 5.75 4.96 3.71
CA VAL A 177 6.12 4.55 2.35
C VAL A 177 7.25 5.39 1.78
N GLU A 178 7.27 6.70 2.01
CA GLU A 178 8.33 7.59 1.52
C GLU A 178 9.67 7.29 2.23
N ARG A 179 9.64 7.06 3.54
CA ARG A 179 10.83 6.67 4.31
C ARG A 179 11.36 5.31 3.86
N PHE A 180 10.46 4.35 3.64
CA PHE A 180 10.81 3.03 3.12
C PHE A 180 11.44 3.13 1.73
N ALA A 181 10.84 3.88 0.80
CA ALA A 181 11.36 4.08 -0.55
C ALA A 181 12.76 4.70 -0.55
N ALA A 182 12.98 5.72 0.30
CA ALA A 182 14.30 6.33 0.49
C ALA A 182 15.33 5.33 1.05
N GLY A 183 14.94 4.52 2.03
CA GLY A 183 15.77 3.48 2.62
C GLY A 183 16.12 2.39 1.59
N LEU A 184 15.14 1.91 0.84
CA LEU A 184 15.33 0.91 -0.21
C LEU A 184 16.32 1.40 -1.27
N LYS A 185 16.15 2.63 -1.74
CA LYS A 185 17.05 3.25 -2.71
C LYS A 185 18.48 3.36 -2.17
N ALA A 186 18.65 3.78 -0.91
CA ALA A 186 19.96 3.92 -0.29
C ALA A 186 20.68 2.58 -0.12
N GLU A 187 19.97 1.55 0.35
CA GLU A 187 20.53 0.20 0.51
C GLU A 187 20.86 -0.43 -0.85
N CYS A 188 19.98 -0.31 -1.86
CA CYS A 188 20.24 -0.79 -3.20
C CYS A 188 21.42 -0.07 -3.88
N ALA A 189 21.58 1.24 -3.69
CA ALA A 189 22.72 1.99 -4.21
C ALA A 189 24.05 1.53 -3.59
N SER A 190 24.02 1.15 -2.31
CA SER A 190 25.19 0.65 -1.59
C SER A 190 25.54 -0.80 -1.95
N ASN A 191 24.54 -1.60 -2.29
CA ASN A 191 24.63 -3.04 -2.50
C ASN A 191 23.91 -3.48 -3.79
N PRO A 192 24.34 -3.03 -4.98
CA PRO A 192 23.59 -3.22 -6.23
C PRO A 192 23.49 -4.69 -6.69
N ASN A 193 24.35 -5.55 -6.19
CA ASN A 193 24.37 -6.99 -6.51
C ASN A 193 23.56 -7.84 -5.52
N ASP A 194 23.16 -7.28 -4.37
CA ASP A 194 22.35 -8.01 -3.41
C ASP A 194 20.96 -8.29 -3.99
N SER A 195 20.35 -9.40 -3.56
CA SER A 195 18.97 -9.68 -3.94
C SER A 195 18.02 -8.67 -3.33
N LEU A 196 16.96 -8.35 -4.06
CA LEU A 196 15.92 -7.47 -3.54
C LEU A 196 15.32 -8.03 -2.24
N PHE A 197 15.18 -9.37 -2.14
CA PHE A 197 14.71 -10.04 -0.93
C PHE A 197 15.62 -9.78 0.28
N ASP A 198 16.95 -9.89 0.13
CA ASP A 198 17.89 -9.67 1.22
C ASP A 198 17.82 -8.23 1.74
N VAL A 199 17.72 -7.26 0.82
CA VAL A 199 17.57 -5.85 1.18
C VAL A 199 16.26 -5.58 1.87
N LEU A 200 15.13 -6.11 1.39
CA LEU A 200 13.82 -5.98 2.05
C LEU A 200 13.85 -6.61 3.45
N SER A 201 14.47 -7.76 3.59
CA SER A 201 14.66 -8.44 4.88
C SER A 201 15.51 -7.62 5.85
N ALA A 202 16.54 -6.93 5.35
CA ALA A 202 17.37 -6.04 6.16
C ALA A 202 16.60 -4.80 6.63
N LEU A 203 15.79 -4.20 5.75
CA LEU A 203 14.97 -3.02 6.06
C LEU A 203 13.80 -3.34 7.00
N SER A 204 13.33 -4.60 7.03
CA SER A 204 12.25 -5.03 7.90
C SER A 204 12.67 -5.17 9.38
N ARG A 205 13.96 -5.18 9.70
CA ARG A 205 14.46 -5.39 11.07
C ARG A 205 14.20 -4.16 11.95
N PRO A 206 13.77 -4.36 13.22
CA PRO A 206 13.60 -3.25 14.16
C PRO A 206 14.92 -2.49 14.36
N GLY A 207 14.85 -1.15 14.30
CA GLY A 207 16.01 -0.27 14.51
C GLY A 207 16.69 0.26 13.25
N LYS A 208 16.29 -0.18 12.06
CA LYS A 208 16.74 0.39 10.76
C LYS A 208 15.71 1.32 10.09
N ARG A 209 14.64 1.69 10.80
CA ARG A 209 13.58 2.60 10.30
C ARG A 209 13.85 4.03 10.70
#